data_4f8707580e6b70c60a3a6616ec040983
#
_entry.id   4f8707580e6b70c60a3a6616ec040983
#
_cell.length_a   1.000
_cell.length_b   1.000
_cell.length_c   1.000
_cell.angle_alpha   90.00
_cell.angle_beta   90.00
_cell.angle_gamma   90.00
#
_symmetry.space_group_name_H-M   'P 1'
#
loop_
_entity.id
_entity.type
_entity.pdbx_description
1 polymer ?
#
loop_
_entity_poly.entity_id
_entity_poly.type
_entity_poly.pdbx_seq_one_letter_code
_entity_poly.pdbx_strand_id
1 'polypeptide(L)'
;MIQSLLRAMELLELLKEANHKYSIAELSESTGLPPSTIHRILQTFCEKKYVIRDEHAHTYQLGPALISLGRAAADNVRIQDAALPILKNLSYCTREDSYLIIQVGDKGLVLDKTDGPNHLKVVE
;
A
#
# COMPACT_ATOMS: atom_id res chain seq x y z
N MET A 1 16.02 13.61 -13.16
CA MET A 1 14.89 13.22 -12.31
C MET A 1 13.91 14.37 -12.21
N ILE A 2 12.62 14.08 -12.36
CA ILE A 2 11.58 15.10 -12.22
C ILE A 2 11.24 15.26 -10.74
N GLN A 3 11.65 16.39 -10.15
CA GLN A 3 11.54 16.63 -8.71
C GLN A 3 10.08 16.66 -8.24
N SER A 4 9.19 17.28 -9.01
CA SER A 4 7.77 17.36 -8.65
C SER A 4 7.10 15.99 -8.65
N LEU A 5 7.47 15.11 -9.57
CA LEU A 5 6.98 13.74 -9.62
C LEU A 5 7.49 12.93 -8.43
N LEU A 6 8.76 13.06 -8.09
CA LEU A 6 9.34 12.39 -6.93
C LEU A 6 8.62 12.81 -5.64
N ARG A 7 8.38 14.09 -5.45
CA ARG A 7 7.65 14.63 -4.30
C ARG A 7 6.22 14.08 -4.23
N ALA A 8 5.56 13.98 -5.38
CA ALA A 8 4.21 13.43 -5.45
C ALA A 8 4.19 11.95 -5.05
N MET A 9 5.14 11.18 -5.55
CA MET A 9 5.26 9.74 -5.21
C MET A 9 5.56 9.55 -3.73
N GLU A 10 6.45 10.32 -3.15
CA GLU A 10 6.78 10.27 -1.72
C GLU A 10 5.56 10.61 -0.86
N LEU A 11 4.78 11.61 -1.28
CA LEU A 11 3.55 11.99 -0.59
C LEU A 11 2.53 10.85 -0.62
N LEU A 12 2.37 10.21 -1.76
CA LEU A 12 1.47 9.06 -1.92
C LEU A 12 1.88 7.91 -0.99
N GLU A 13 3.17 7.65 -0.88
CA GLU A 13 3.69 6.61 0.00
C GLU A 13 3.45 6.90 1.49
N LEU A 14 3.47 8.17 1.89
CA LEU A 14 3.14 8.54 3.27
C LEU A 14 1.70 8.17 3.63
N LEU A 15 0.77 8.21 2.68
CA LEU A 15 -0.63 7.86 2.91
C LEU A 15 -0.88 6.35 3.05
N LYS A 16 0.15 5.56 2.90
CA LYS A 16 0.06 4.09 2.89
C LYS A 16 -0.32 3.49 4.25
N GLU A 17 -0.12 4.20 5.34
CA GLU A 17 -0.42 3.69 6.67
C GLU A 17 -1.92 3.44 6.84
N ALA A 18 -2.29 2.18 7.09
CA ALA A 18 -3.67 1.78 7.21
C ALA A 18 -4.36 2.44 8.42
N ASN A 19 -5.62 2.84 8.23
CA ASN A 19 -6.45 3.48 9.25
C ASN A 19 -5.99 4.86 9.73
N HIS A 20 -4.98 5.43 9.08
CA HIS A 20 -4.57 6.79 9.34
C HIS A 20 -5.04 7.71 8.22
N LYS A 21 -5.69 8.80 8.60
CA LYS A 21 -6.13 9.86 7.69
C LYS A 21 -5.28 11.10 7.96
N TYR A 22 -4.74 11.67 6.90
CA TYR A 22 -3.78 12.75 7.00
C TYR A 22 -4.40 14.10 6.64
N SER A 23 -4.15 15.11 7.45
CA SER A 23 -4.41 16.51 7.11
C SER A 23 -3.25 17.09 6.30
N ILE A 24 -3.51 18.19 5.59
CA ILE A 24 -2.45 18.93 4.89
C ILE A 24 -1.35 19.39 5.85
N ALA A 25 -1.73 19.82 7.05
CA ALA A 25 -0.79 20.25 8.07
C ALA A 25 0.17 19.13 8.48
N GLU A 26 -0.34 17.93 8.72
CA GLU A 26 0.47 16.76 9.05
C GLU A 26 1.45 16.42 7.92
N LEU A 27 0.95 16.43 6.67
CA LEU A 27 1.79 16.13 5.50
C LEU A 27 2.84 17.20 5.26
N SER A 28 2.51 18.47 5.47
CA SER A 28 3.46 19.56 5.38
C SER A 28 4.57 19.44 6.41
N GLU A 29 4.23 19.09 7.63
CA GLU A 29 5.19 18.86 8.71
C GLU A 29 6.11 17.67 8.39
N SER A 30 5.55 16.57 7.90
CA SER A 30 6.32 15.36 7.60
C SER A 30 7.27 15.50 6.42
N THR A 31 6.90 16.31 5.42
CA THR A 31 7.66 16.44 4.17
C THR A 31 8.54 17.69 4.12
N GLY A 32 8.24 18.70 4.93
CA GLY A 32 8.86 20.02 4.83
C GLY A 32 8.38 20.85 3.65
N LEU A 33 7.39 20.38 2.89
CA LEU A 33 6.82 21.10 1.77
C LEU A 33 5.77 22.11 2.24
N PRO A 34 5.62 23.26 1.54
CA PRO A 34 4.57 24.23 1.86
C PRO A 34 3.16 23.59 1.71
N PRO A 35 2.20 23.99 2.56
CA PRO A 35 0.83 23.50 2.44
C PRO A 35 0.20 23.69 1.05
N SER A 36 0.50 24.78 0.36
CA SER A 36 0.00 25.03 -0.99
C SER A 36 0.50 24.01 -2.00
N THR A 37 1.76 23.57 -1.88
CA THR A 37 2.33 22.52 -2.72
C THR A 37 1.67 21.18 -2.44
N ILE A 38 1.47 20.83 -1.17
CA ILE A 38 0.78 19.61 -0.76
C ILE A 38 -0.64 19.60 -1.32
N HIS A 39 -1.37 20.70 -1.18
CA HIS A 39 -2.74 20.81 -1.69
C HIS A 39 -2.82 20.57 -3.19
N ARG A 40 -1.91 21.14 -3.97
CA ARG A 40 -1.87 20.98 -5.43
C ARG A 40 -1.60 19.54 -5.84
N ILE A 41 -0.68 18.87 -5.17
CA ILE A 41 -0.36 17.47 -5.42
C ILE A 41 -1.57 16.59 -5.09
N LEU A 42 -2.16 16.77 -3.93
CA LEU A 42 -3.32 15.99 -3.50
C LEU A 42 -4.52 16.21 -4.42
N GLN A 43 -4.75 17.44 -4.84
CA GLN A 43 -5.83 17.75 -5.78
C GLN A 43 -5.67 16.98 -7.10
N THR A 44 -4.46 16.91 -7.62
CA THR A 44 -4.15 16.15 -8.83
C THR A 44 -4.42 14.66 -8.62
N PHE A 45 -3.99 14.10 -7.51
CA PHE A 45 -4.29 12.71 -7.16
C PHE A 45 -5.78 12.45 -7.01
N CYS A 46 -6.53 13.38 -6.44
CA CYS A 46 -7.99 13.26 -6.29
C CYS A 46 -8.71 13.23 -7.64
N GLU A 47 -8.23 13.98 -8.64
CA GLU A 47 -8.78 13.95 -9.99
C GLU A 47 -8.71 12.54 -10.60
N LYS A 48 -7.65 11.79 -10.30
CA LYS A 48 -7.43 10.43 -10.78
C LYS A 48 -7.95 9.35 -9.84
N LYS A 49 -8.54 9.71 -8.72
CA LYS A 49 -9.02 8.77 -7.70
C LYS A 49 -7.90 7.95 -7.04
N TYR A 50 -6.67 8.41 -7.11
CA TYR A 50 -5.53 7.82 -6.38
C TYR A 50 -5.59 8.18 -4.90
N VAL A 51 -6.21 9.32 -4.59
CA VAL A 51 -6.44 9.82 -3.25
C VAL A 51 -7.91 10.24 -3.15
N ILE A 52 -8.50 10.05 -2.00
CA ILE A 52 -9.83 10.57 -1.69
C ILE A 52 -9.76 11.48 -0.47
N ARG A 53 -10.59 12.50 -0.48
CA ARG A 53 -10.68 13.49 0.58
C ARG A 53 -11.94 13.28 1.40
N ASP A 54 -11.81 13.32 2.71
CA ASP A 54 -12.95 13.43 3.61
C ASP A 54 -13.30 14.91 3.77
N GLU A 55 -14.44 15.30 3.22
CA GLU A 55 -14.91 16.70 3.21
C GLU A 55 -15.18 17.25 4.62
N HIS A 56 -15.62 16.39 5.54
CA HIS A 56 -15.93 16.82 6.91
C HIS A 56 -14.68 16.97 7.77
N ALA A 57 -13.80 16.00 7.69
CA ALA A 57 -12.59 15.97 8.51
C ALA A 57 -11.41 16.72 7.87
N HIS A 58 -11.53 17.12 6.60
CA HIS A 58 -10.44 17.74 5.82
C HIS A 58 -9.16 16.90 5.83
N THR A 59 -9.34 15.58 5.67
CA THR A 59 -8.25 14.61 5.64
C THR A 59 -8.22 13.85 4.32
N TYR A 60 -7.09 13.20 4.06
CA TYR A 60 -6.83 12.49 2.81
C TYR A 60 -6.40 11.05 3.10
N GLN A 61 -6.77 10.14 2.21
CA GLN A 61 -6.38 8.73 2.28
C GLN A 61 -6.23 8.19 0.86
N LEU A 62 -5.60 7.02 0.74
CA LEU A 62 -5.45 6.35 -0.56
C LEU A 62 -6.81 6.01 -1.17
N GLY A 63 -6.92 6.20 -2.47
CA GLY A 63 -8.14 6.02 -3.23
C GLY A 63 -8.21 4.69 -4.00
N PRO A 64 -9.42 4.37 -4.51
CA PRO A 64 -9.68 3.06 -5.14
C PRO A 64 -8.94 2.82 -6.46
N ALA A 65 -8.52 3.87 -7.17
CA ALA A 65 -7.77 3.68 -8.42
C ALA A 65 -6.45 2.93 -8.22
N LEU A 66 -5.87 3.02 -7.03
CA LEU A 66 -4.63 2.32 -6.69
C LEU A 66 -4.84 0.80 -6.57
N ILE A 67 -6.05 0.36 -6.25
CA ILE A 67 -6.37 -1.08 -6.19
C ILE A 67 -6.22 -1.70 -7.57
N SER A 68 -6.73 -1.03 -8.61
CA SER A 68 -6.61 -1.48 -9.99
C SER A 68 -5.14 -1.56 -10.44
N LEU A 69 -4.38 -0.51 -10.14
CA LEU A 69 -2.94 -0.49 -10.46
C LEU A 69 -2.18 -1.58 -9.69
N GLY A 70 -2.50 -1.76 -8.42
CA GLY A 70 -1.87 -2.78 -7.59
C GLY A 70 -2.16 -4.18 -8.09
N ARG A 71 -3.39 -4.47 -8.50
CA ARG A 71 -3.75 -5.77 -9.08
C ARG A 71 -3.01 -6.04 -10.38
N ALA A 72 -2.95 -5.06 -11.28
CA ALA A 72 -2.20 -5.20 -12.52
C ALA A 72 -0.71 -5.46 -12.25
N ALA A 73 -0.14 -4.76 -11.29
CA ALA A 73 1.25 -4.99 -10.89
C ALA A 73 1.45 -6.40 -10.31
N ALA A 74 0.53 -6.87 -9.47
CA ALA A 74 0.57 -8.20 -8.89
C ALA A 74 0.46 -9.30 -9.97
N ASP A 75 -0.38 -9.10 -10.99
CA ASP A 75 -0.54 -10.03 -12.10
C ASP A 75 0.73 -10.14 -12.95
N ASN A 76 1.49 -9.05 -13.06
CA ASN A 76 2.77 -9.04 -13.77
C ASN A 76 3.88 -9.74 -13.00
N VAL A 77 3.75 -9.90 -11.69
CA VAL A 77 4.70 -10.63 -10.85
C VAL A 77 4.27 -12.08 -10.76
N ARG A 78 4.64 -12.89 -11.76
CA ARG A 78 4.25 -14.30 -11.86
C ARG A 78 4.84 -15.22 -10.80
N ILE A 79 5.67 -14.69 -9.93
CA ILE A 79 6.26 -15.47 -8.84
C ILE A 79 5.22 -16.09 -7.92
N GLN A 80 4.05 -15.47 -7.80
CA GLN A 80 2.94 -16.00 -6.99
C GLN A 80 2.44 -17.35 -7.51
N ASP A 81 2.29 -17.48 -8.83
CA ASP A 81 1.81 -18.72 -9.46
C ASP A 81 2.79 -19.88 -9.24
N ALA A 82 4.08 -19.60 -9.31
CA ALA A 82 5.12 -20.60 -9.07
C ALA A 82 5.24 -20.95 -7.58
N ALA A 83 5.05 -19.96 -6.70
CA ALA A 83 5.24 -20.12 -5.27
C ALA A 83 4.05 -20.76 -4.55
N LEU A 84 2.81 -20.55 -5.03
CA LEU A 84 1.61 -21.00 -4.33
C LEU A 84 1.59 -22.52 -4.04
N PRO A 85 1.93 -23.42 -4.99
CA PRO A 85 2.01 -24.86 -4.69
C PRO A 85 3.05 -25.18 -3.61
N ILE A 86 4.17 -24.47 -3.61
CA ILE A 86 5.24 -24.64 -2.61
C ILE A 86 4.75 -24.20 -1.23
N LEU A 87 4.06 -23.06 -1.15
CA LEU A 87 3.47 -22.58 0.10
C LEU A 87 2.44 -23.56 0.66
N LYS A 88 1.57 -24.10 -0.19
CA LYS A 88 0.56 -25.09 0.21
C LYS A 88 1.21 -26.35 0.76
N ASN A 89 2.23 -26.86 0.07
CA ASN A 89 2.96 -28.02 0.53
C ASN A 89 3.65 -27.78 1.86
N LEU A 90 4.27 -26.60 2.00
CA LEU A 90 4.95 -26.22 3.23
C LEU A 90 3.98 -26.12 4.41
N SER A 91 2.83 -25.48 4.22
CA SER A 91 1.79 -25.38 5.24
C SER A 91 1.20 -26.76 5.61
N TYR A 92 1.04 -27.64 4.63
CA TYR A 92 0.59 -29.00 4.86
C TYR A 92 1.61 -29.81 5.70
N CYS A 93 2.89 -29.73 5.36
CA CYS A 93 3.95 -30.49 6.04
C CYS A 93 4.24 -29.96 7.45
N THR A 94 4.21 -28.65 7.64
CA THR A 94 4.54 -28.01 8.92
C THR A 94 3.33 -27.79 9.82
N ARG A 95 2.12 -27.81 9.25
CA ARG A 95 0.85 -27.46 9.89
C ARG A 95 0.79 -25.99 10.35
N GLU A 96 1.61 -25.15 9.73
CA GLU A 96 1.70 -23.72 10.03
C GLU A 96 1.33 -22.89 8.79
N ASP A 97 1.05 -21.60 9.00
CA ASP A 97 0.84 -20.67 7.91
C ASP A 97 2.15 -20.45 7.15
N SER A 98 2.05 -20.24 5.85
CA SER A 98 3.20 -19.92 4.99
C SER A 98 2.96 -18.63 4.24
N TYR A 99 4.00 -17.82 4.09
CA TYR A 99 3.94 -16.50 3.46
C TYR A 99 4.94 -16.40 2.34
N LEU A 100 4.53 -15.77 1.22
CA LEU A 100 5.42 -15.32 0.18
C LEU A 100 5.72 -13.83 0.40
N ILE A 101 6.97 -13.53 0.68
CA ILE A 101 7.40 -12.16 0.94
C ILE A 101 8.45 -11.77 -0.09
N ILE A 102 8.30 -10.61 -0.72
CA ILE A 102 9.33 -10.04 -1.59
C ILE A 102 9.94 -8.81 -0.93
N GLN A 103 11.18 -8.54 -1.28
CA GLN A 103 11.87 -7.34 -0.82
C GLN A 103 11.53 -6.15 -1.70
N VAL A 104 11.10 -5.06 -1.07
CA VAL A 104 10.86 -3.78 -1.74
C VAL A 104 11.65 -2.73 -0.96
N GLY A 105 12.77 -2.28 -1.52
CA GLY A 105 13.69 -1.41 -0.79
C GLY A 105 14.26 -2.12 0.44
N ASP A 106 14.04 -1.57 1.62
CA ASP A 106 14.46 -2.12 2.91
C ASP A 106 13.35 -2.87 3.64
N LYS A 107 12.20 -3.08 3.00
CA LYS A 107 11.01 -3.69 3.61
C LYS A 107 10.61 -4.97 2.89
N GLY A 108 9.92 -5.85 3.62
CA GLY A 108 9.26 -7.02 3.06
C GLY A 108 7.81 -6.72 2.71
N LEU A 109 7.38 -7.16 1.53
CA LEU A 109 6.00 -7.08 1.11
C LEU A 109 5.41 -8.49 1.02
N VAL A 110 4.33 -8.74 1.77
CA VAL A 110 3.61 -10.01 1.70
C VAL A 110 2.78 -10.04 0.41
N LEU A 111 3.13 -10.93 -0.51
CA LEU A 111 2.41 -11.10 -1.78
C LEU A 111 1.31 -12.15 -1.67
N ASP A 112 1.52 -13.19 -0.87
CA ASP A 112 0.57 -14.29 -0.75
C ASP A 112 0.74 -15.00 0.59
N LYS A 113 -0.29 -15.74 0.97
CA LYS A 113 -0.34 -16.47 2.23
C LYS A 113 -1.10 -17.76 2.03
N THR A 114 -0.68 -18.82 2.70
CA THR A 114 -1.43 -20.07 2.79
C THR A 114 -1.59 -20.42 4.26
N ASP A 115 -2.84 -20.63 4.68
CA ASP A 115 -3.16 -21.00 6.06
C ASP A 115 -2.90 -22.49 6.28
N GLY A 116 -2.24 -22.80 7.39
CA GLY A 116 -2.08 -24.16 7.86
C GLY A 116 -3.28 -24.61 8.71
N PRO A 117 -3.37 -25.92 9.04
CA PRO A 117 -4.48 -26.43 9.84
C PRO A 117 -4.50 -25.90 11.27
N ASN A 118 -3.37 -25.36 11.78
CA ASN A 118 -3.26 -24.78 13.11
C ASN A 118 -3.41 -23.24 13.10
N HIS A 119 -3.98 -22.70 12.03
CA HIS A 119 -4.15 -21.27 11.89
C HIS A 119 -5.05 -20.69 12.99
N LEU A 120 -4.51 -19.71 13.73
CA LEU A 120 -5.26 -18.94 14.71
C LEU A 120 -5.83 -17.70 14.02
N LYS A 121 -7.16 -17.63 13.96
CA LYS A 121 -7.82 -16.42 13.45
C LYS A 121 -7.83 -15.37 14.57
N VAL A 122 -7.15 -14.27 14.31
CA VAL A 122 -7.29 -13.06 15.12
C VAL A 122 -8.51 -12.32 14.59
N VAL A 123 -9.56 -12.27 15.39
CA VAL A 123 -10.75 -11.47 15.07
C VAL A 123 -10.48 -10.06 15.56
N GLU A 124 -10.29 -9.18 14.62
CA GLU A 124 -10.14 -7.75 14.91
C GLU A 124 -11.47 -7.02 14.79
#